data_f8ad35a5bcbe4058c698b9543977e698
#
_entry.id   f8ad35a5bcbe4058c698b9543977e698
#
_cell.length_a   1.000
_cell.length_b   1.000
_cell.length_c   1.000
_cell.angle_alpha   90.00
_cell.angle_beta   90.00
_cell.angle_gamma   90.00
#
_symmetry.space_group_name_H-M   'P 1'
#
loop_
_entity.id
_entity.type
_entity.pdbx_description
1 polymer ?
#
loop_
_entity_poly.entity_id
_entity_poly.type
_entity_poly.pdbx_seq_one_letter_code
_entity_poly.pdbx_strand_id
1 'polypeptide(L)'
;MIGCAVIATFILLMDSKFFTATPNLLYIFGILLMIATFVVGKTVNGSKSWIPLGFMNLQPVETCKIFTALALAKYLSRSETQFAKPNAQLIAAGICFLPAVFSLLQNETGLALVYFSFLLPMYREGFPPVYLVTGASLGILLVLTLLLTPEQLIIGLTLIGIAVVYFSKRKIKGTSGKTNLNFIKISCKGKFIIRL
;
A
#
# COMPACT_ATOMS: atom_id res chain seq x y z
N MET A 1 4.85 -1.08 31.35
CA MET A 1 5.54 -2.32 30.94
C MET A 1 4.81 -3.60 31.39
N ILE A 2 4.34 -3.72 32.63
CA ILE A 2 3.63 -4.92 33.13
C ILE A 2 2.38 -5.23 32.31
N GLY A 3 1.56 -4.23 31.97
CA GLY A 3 0.33 -4.45 31.15
C GLY A 3 0.61 -5.02 29.77
N CYS A 4 1.68 -4.57 29.08
CA CYS A 4 2.06 -5.13 27.77
C CYS A 4 2.51 -6.58 27.87
N ALA A 5 3.22 -6.97 28.95
CA ALA A 5 3.64 -8.33 29.18
C ALA A 5 2.43 -9.27 29.43
N VAL A 6 1.45 -8.80 30.22
CA VAL A 6 0.20 -9.55 30.46
C VAL A 6 -0.59 -9.76 29.18
N ILE A 7 -0.75 -8.72 28.34
CA ILE A 7 -1.43 -8.83 27.04
C ILE A 7 -0.68 -9.77 26.10
N ALA A 8 0.64 -9.67 26.02
CA ALA A 8 1.47 -10.55 25.19
C ALA A 8 1.34 -12.02 25.63
N THR A 9 1.37 -12.29 26.94
CA THR A 9 1.19 -13.63 27.48
C THR A 9 -0.19 -14.18 27.17
N PHE A 10 -1.23 -13.34 27.30
CA PHE A 10 -2.62 -13.72 26.97
C PHE A 10 -2.75 -14.09 25.48
N ILE A 11 -2.16 -13.30 24.58
CA ILE A 11 -2.17 -13.57 23.13
C ILE A 11 -1.43 -14.89 22.82
N LEU A 12 -0.32 -15.17 23.48
CA LEU A 12 0.46 -16.41 23.29
C LEU A 12 -0.28 -17.65 23.78
N LEU A 13 -1.16 -17.51 24.78
CA LEU A 13 -1.97 -18.62 25.34
C LEU A 13 -3.25 -18.87 24.51
N MET A 14 -3.61 -17.96 23.62
CA MET A 14 -4.80 -18.14 22.77
C MET A 14 -4.55 -19.21 21.70
N ASP A 15 -5.54 -20.08 21.51
CA ASP A 15 -5.51 -21.15 20.49
C ASP A 15 -5.41 -20.54 19.08
N SER A 16 -4.56 -21.13 18.23
CA SER A 16 -4.38 -20.70 16.83
C SER A 16 -5.68 -20.77 16.02
N LYS A 17 -6.63 -21.62 16.40
CA LYS A 17 -7.96 -21.70 15.78
C LYS A 17 -8.77 -20.42 15.93
N PHE A 18 -8.57 -19.68 17.00
CA PHE A 18 -9.22 -18.36 17.19
C PHE A 18 -8.77 -17.37 16.11
N PHE A 19 -7.46 -17.32 15.82
CA PHE A 19 -6.90 -16.44 14.79
C PHE A 19 -7.27 -16.82 13.36
N THR A 20 -7.72 -18.04 13.13
CA THR A 20 -8.23 -18.48 11.81
C THR A 20 -9.74 -18.33 11.66
N ALA A 21 -10.50 -18.47 12.72
CA ALA A 21 -11.97 -18.38 12.67
C ALA A 21 -12.48 -16.92 12.68
N THR A 22 -11.94 -16.09 13.57
CA THR A 22 -12.49 -14.79 13.96
C THR A 22 -12.10 -13.56 13.11
N PRO A 23 -11.06 -13.54 12.25
CA PRO A 23 -10.59 -12.31 11.59
C PRO A 23 -11.64 -11.55 10.79
N ASN A 24 -12.52 -12.26 10.09
CA ASN A 24 -13.56 -11.63 9.28
C ASN A 24 -14.56 -10.86 10.14
N LEU A 25 -14.93 -11.42 11.28
CA LEU A 25 -15.87 -10.80 12.22
C LEU A 25 -15.22 -9.58 12.88
N LEU A 26 -13.95 -9.70 13.30
CA LEU A 26 -13.18 -8.59 13.85
C LEU A 26 -13.01 -7.45 12.84
N TYR A 27 -12.77 -7.79 11.58
CA TYR A 27 -12.64 -6.80 10.51
C TYR A 27 -13.94 -6.00 10.32
N ILE A 28 -15.09 -6.69 10.22
CA ILE A 28 -16.39 -6.04 10.11
C ILE A 28 -16.66 -5.16 11.33
N PHE A 29 -16.36 -5.65 12.53
CA PHE A 29 -16.48 -4.89 13.76
C PHE A 29 -15.59 -3.63 13.76
N GLY A 30 -14.35 -3.74 13.28
CA GLY A 30 -13.45 -2.59 13.14
C GLY A 30 -13.99 -1.52 12.18
N ILE A 31 -14.53 -1.93 11.04
CA ILE A 31 -15.17 -1.01 10.10
C ILE A 31 -16.40 -0.34 10.72
N LEU A 32 -17.24 -1.09 11.44
CA LEU A 32 -18.39 -0.53 12.13
C LEU A 32 -17.98 0.49 13.20
N LEU A 33 -16.91 0.23 13.95
CA LEU A 33 -16.34 1.19 14.89
C LEU A 33 -15.86 2.46 14.20
N MET A 34 -15.21 2.35 13.04
CA MET A 34 -14.79 3.51 12.27
C MET A 34 -15.99 4.34 11.78
N ILE A 35 -17.07 3.69 11.33
CA ILE A 35 -18.31 4.36 10.94
C ILE A 35 -18.98 5.03 12.15
N ALA A 36 -19.04 4.35 13.29
CA ALA A 36 -19.59 4.90 14.52
C ALA A 36 -18.85 6.18 14.98
N THR A 37 -17.56 6.28 14.69
CA THR A 37 -16.74 7.46 15.01
C THR A 37 -17.22 8.72 14.29
N PHE A 38 -17.80 8.62 13.10
CA PHE A 38 -18.39 9.79 12.41
C PHE A 38 -19.58 10.37 13.16
N VAL A 39 -20.33 9.53 13.89
CA VAL A 39 -21.54 9.93 14.64
C VAL A 39 -21.16 10.39 16.04
N VAL A 40 -20.43 9.55 16.79
CA VAL A 40 -20.17 9.70 18.25
C VAL A 40 -18.77 10.30 18.52
N GLY A 41 -17.90 10.37 17.52
CA GLY A 41 -16.50 10.75 17.69
C GLY A 41 -16.32 12.19 18.15
N LYS A 42 -15.38 12.39 19.07
CA LYS A 42 -14.92 13.70 19.54
C LYS A 42 -13.83 14.23 18.61
N THR A 43 -13.91 15.53 18.30
CA THR A 43 -12.91 16.18 17.48
C THR A 43 -11.71 16.56 18.35
N VAL A 44 -10.53 16.03 18.00
CA VAL A 44 -9.25 16.36 18.64
C VAL A 44 -8.28 16.79 17.53
N ASN A 45 -7.68 17.96 17.66
CA ASN A 45 -6.73 18.51 16.69
C ASN A 45 -7.26 18.54 15.23
N GLY A 46 -8.57 18.80 15.04
CA GLY A 46 -9.17 18.86 13.70
C GLY A 46 -9.56 17.51 13.10
N SER A 47 -9.27 16.39 13.78
CA SER A 47 -9.64 15.04 13.38
C SER A 47 -10.77 14.50 14.26
N LYS A 48 -11.81 13.93 13.62
CA LYS A 48 -12.95 13.32 14.31
C LYS A 48 -12.75 11.80 14.39
N SER A 49 -11.77 11.36 15.18
CA SER A 49 -11.29 9.98 15.18
C SER A 49 -11.27 9.31 16.56
N TRP A 50 -11.70 10.01 17.62
CA TRP A 50 -11.62 9.52 19.00
C TRP A 50 -12.98 9.25 19.60
N ILE A 51 -13.15 8.06 20.21
CA ILE A 51 -14.32 7.69 20.99
C ILE A 51 -13.95 7.77 22.48
N PRO A 52 -14.55 8.69 23.26
CA PRO A 52 -14.31 8.75 24.70
C PRO A 52 -15.03 7.60 25.41
N LEU A 53 -14.28 6.72 26.06
CA LEU A 53 -14.80 5.60 26.87
C LEU A 53 -14.84 5.96 28.38
N GLY A 54 -14.69 7.23 28.72
CA GLY A 54 -14.70 7.71 30.11
C GLY A 54 -13.31 7.69 30.76
N PHE A 55 -12.72 6.53 30.92
CA PHE A 55 -11.38 6.35 31.52
C PHE A 55 -10.24 6.36 30.51
N MET A 56 -10.53 6.15 29.23
CA MET A 56 -9.56 6.20 28.11
C MET A 56 -10.23 6.64 26.82
N ASN A 57 -9.43 7.20 25.90
CA ASN A 57 -9.90 7.51 24.56
C ASN A 57 -9.47 6.39 23.62
N LEU A 58 -10.45 5.78 22.93
CA LEU A 58 -10.21 4.76 21.92
C LEU A 58 -10.10 5.44 20.56
N GLN A 59 -9.05 5.07 19.79
CA GLN A 59 -8.92 5.45 18.38
C GLN A 59 -9.23 4.24 17.50
N PRO A 60 -10.42 4.15 16.88
CA PRO A 60 -10.85 2.97 16.13
C PRO A 60 -9.94 2.63 14.95
N VAL A 61 -9.32 3.63 14.32
CA VAL A 61 -8.37 3.42 13.22
C VAL A 61 -7.17 2.57 13.64
N GLU A 62 -6.64 2.79 14.87
CA GLU A 62 -5.54 2.00 15.43
C GLU A 62 -5.91 0.53 15.60
N THR A 63 -7.09 0.28 16.16
CA THR A 63 -7.63 -1.08 16.36
C THR A 63 -7.93 -1.76 15.02
N CYS A 64 -8.51 -1.02 14.08
CA CYS A 64 -8.86 -1.53 12.77
C CYS A 64 -7.63 -1.99 11.96
N LYS A 65 -6.45 -1.38 12.14
CA LYS A 65 -5.20 -1.85 11.50
C LYS A 65 -4.87 -3.29 11.86
N ILE A 66 -5.03 -3.65 13.13
CA ILE A 66 -4.77 -5.02 13.62
C ILE A 66 -5.78 -5.99 12.98
N PHE A 67 -7.05 -5.63 12.96
CA PHE A 67 -8.10 -6.46 12.37
C PHE A 67 -7.93 -6.63 10.86
N THR A 68 -7.49 -5.57 10.18
CA THR A 68 -7.14 -5.61 8.74
C THR A 68 -5.96 -6.54 8.48
N ALA A 69 -4.92 -6.48 9.31
CA ALA A 69 -3.76 -7.37 9.20
C ALA A 69 -4.17 -8.85 9.34
N LEU A 70 -5.01 -9.17 10.32
CA LEU A 70 -5.52 -10.52 10.55
C LEU A 70 -6.42 -11.00 9.40
N ALA A 71 -7.31 -10.15 8.92
CA ALA A 71 -8.20 -10.47 7.79
C ALA A 71 -7.41 -10.71 6.51
N LEU A 72 -6.42 -9.86 6.23
CA LEU A 72 -5.54 -10.01 5.08
C LEU A 72 -4.71 -11.29 5.18
N ALA A 73 -4.08 -11.56 6.32
CA ALA A 73 -3.29 -12.77 6.56
C ALA A 73 -4.14 -14.04 6.33
N LYS A 74 -5.37 -14.06 6.86
CA LYS A 74 -6.32 -15.16 6.63
C LYS A 74 -6.67 -15.31 5.14
N TYR A 75 -6.87 -14.20 4.44
CA TYR A 75 -7.18 -14.24 3.01
C TYR A 75 -6.01 -14.77 2.18
N LEU A 76 -4.78 -14.32 2.48
CA LEU A 76 -3.56 -14.73 1.80
C LEU A 76 -3.17 -16.20 2.09
N SER A 77 -3.47 -16.70 3.30
CA SER A 77 -3.13 -18.08 3.71
C SER A 77 -4.00 -19.16 3.06
N ARG A 78 -5.10 -18.78 2.38
CA ARG A 78 -5.96 -19.75 1.71
C ARG A 78 -5.28 -20.30 0.45
N SER A 79 -5.10 -21.62 0.40
CA SER A 79 -4.55 -22.33 -0.77
C SER A 79 -5.34 -22.13 -2.06
N GLU A 80 -6.63 -21.81 -1.95
CA GLU A 80 -7.53 -21.53 -3.08
C GLU A 80 -7.34 -20.14 -3.69
N THR A 81 -6.66 -19.22 -2.97
CA THR A 81 -6.43 -17.86 -3.43
C THR A 81 -5.32 -17.83 -4.48
N GLN A 82 -5.69 -18.02 -5.75
CA GLN A 82 -4.74 -17.86 -6.85
C GLN A 82 -4.51 -16.36 -7.08
N PHE A 83 -3.45 -15.81 -6.51
CA PHE A 83 -3.08 -14.38 -6.64
C PHE A 83 -2.78 -13.96 -8.10
N ALA A 84 -2.58 -14.91 -9.00
CA ALA A 84 -2.49 -14.65 -10.43
C ALA A 84 -3.81 -14.12 -11.05
N LYS A 85 -4.96 -14.36 -10.38
CA LYS A 85 -6.26 -13.86 -10.86
C LYS A 85 -6.50 -12.42 -10.40
N PRO A 86 -6.91 -11.50 -11.30
CA PRO A 86 -7.16 -10.10 -10.94
C PRO A 86 -8.23 -9.92 -9.85
N ASN A 87 -9.23 -10.80 -9.80
CA ASN A 87 -10.29 -10.76 -8.79
C ASN A 87 -9.75 -10.97 -7.38
N ALA A 88 -8.79 -11.89 -7.20
CA ALA A 88 -8.16 -12.13 -5.89
C ALA A 88 -7.35 -10.90 -5.44
N GLN A 89 -6.65 -10.25 -6.37
CA GLN A 89 -5.90 -9.03 -6.12
C GLN A 89 -6.82 -7.88 -5.71
N LEU A 90 -7.97 -7.71 -6.39
CA LEU A 90 -8.97 -6.68 -6.07
C LEU A 90 -9.58 -6.88 -4.69
N ILE A 91 -9.89 -8.12 -4.29
CA ILE A 91 -10.44 -8.40 -2.96
C ILE A 91 -9.41 -8.07 -1.87
N ALA A 92 -8.16 -8.51 -2.03
CA ALA A 92 -7.10 -8.19 -1.08
C ALA A 92 -6.85 -6.68 -0.97
N ALA A 93 -6.80 -5.98 -2.11
CA ALA A 93 -6.70 -4.53 -2.14
C ALA A 93 -7.91 -3.87 -1.44
N GLY A 94 -9.12 -4.33 -1.69
CA GLY A 94 -10.34 -3.85 -1.03
C GLY A 94 -10.27 -3.96 0.48
N ILE A 95 -9.80 -5.10 1.02
CA ILE A 95 -9.63 -5.32 2.46
C ILE A 95 -8.67 -4.28 3.07
N CYS A 96 -7.60 -3.91 2.36
CA CYS A 96 -6.61 -2.96 2.87
C CYS A 96 -7.02 -1.50 2.66
N PHE A 97 -7.56 -1.17 1.49
CA PHE A 97 -7.84 0.22 1.13
C PHE A 97 -9.14 0.76 1.70
N LEU A 98 -10.13 -0.10 2.00
CA LEU A 98 -11.39 0.33 2.56
C LEU A 98 -11.20 1.08 3.91
N PRO A 99 -10.49 0.52 4.92
CA PRO A 99 -10.23 1.27 6.15
C PRO A 99 -9.29 2.48 5.94
N ALA A 100 -8.38 2.43 4.95
CA ALA A 100 -7.54 3.56 4.60
C ALA A 100 -8.36 4.77 4.12
N VAL A 101 -9.38 4.54 3.28
CA VAL A 101 -10.29 5.58 2.82
C VAL A 101 -11.08 6.18 4.00
N PHE A 102 -11.60 5.37 4.91
CA PHE A 102 -12.25 5.87 6.13
C PHE A 102 -11.31 6.72 6.99
N SER A 103 -10.03 6.32 7.10
CA SER A 103 -9.02 7.10 7.82
C SER A 103 -8.78 8.47 7.17
N LEU A 104 -8.71 8.54 5.83
CA LEU A 104 -8.62 9.81 5.10
C LEU A 104 -9.84 10.71 5.33
N LEU A 105 -11.05 10.12 5.33
CA LEU A 105 -12.29 10.86 5.60
C LEU A 105 -12.36 11.42 7.02
N GLN A 106 -11.63 10.80 7.97
CA GLN A 106 -11.50 11.29 9.35
C GLN A 106 -10.37 12.33 9.51
N ASN A 107 -9.74 12.77 8.42
CA ASN A 107 -8.57 13.66 8.40
C ASN A 107 -7.32 13.07 9.10
N GLU A 108 -7.19 11.74 9.12
CA GLU A 108 -6.07 11.00 9.69
C GLU A 108 -5.13 10.49 8.58
N THR A 109 -4.50 11.43 7.86
CA THR A 109 -3.62 11.10 6.71
C THR A 109 -2.42 10.25 7.10
N GLY A 110 -1.84 10.50 8.28
CA GLY A 110 -0.69 9.73 8.78
C GLY A 110 -1.05 8.26 9.02
N LEU A 111 -2.24 7.98 9.58
CA LEU A 111 -2.70 6.61 9.80
C LEU A 111 -3.10 5.91 8.50
N ALA A 112 -3.67 6.65 7.54
CA ALA A 112 -3.96 6.12 6.21
C ALA A 112 -2.70 5.62 5.50
N LEU A 113 -1.56 6.31 5.66
CA LEU A 113 -0.28 5.88 5.10
C LEU A 113 0.18 4.51 5.61
N VAL A 114 -0.12 4.17 6.86
CA VAL A 114 0.25 2.87 7.44
C VAL A 114 -0.42 1.72 6.67
N TYR A 115 -1.62 1.92 6.13
CA TYR A 115 -2.29 0.89 5.34
C TYR A 115 -1.57 0.55 4.02
N PHE A 116 -0.76 1.46 3.47
CA PHE A 116 0.09 1.15 2.30
C PHE A 116 1.16 0.10 2.60
N SER A 117 1.54 -0.08 3.88
CA SER A 117 2.48 -1.14 4.27
C SER A 117 1.95 -2.55 3.97
N PHE A 118 0.62 -2.73 3.90
CA PHE A 118 0.01 -4.02 3.55
C PHE A 118 0.25 -4.43 2.09
N LEU A 119 0.68 -3.53 1.22
CA LEU A 119 1.13 -3.89 -0.13
C LEU A 119 2.38 -4.78 -0.13
N LEU A 120 3.22 -4.70 0.93
CA LEU A 120 4.43 -5.51 1.04
C LEU A 120 4.13 -7.02 1.16
N PRO A 121 3.30 -7.49 2.13
CA PRO A 121 2.91 -8.90 2.17
C PRO A 121 2.14 -9.33 0.92
N MET A 122 1.31 -8.49 0.32
CA MET A 122 0.63 -8.81 -0.95
C MET A 122 1.63 -9.02 -2.09
N TYR A 123 2.68 -8.20 -2.17
CA TYR A 123 3.75 -8.36 -3.17
C TYR A 123 4.48 -9.70 -3.02
N ARG A 124 4.75 -10.15 -1.79
CA ARG A 124 5.37 -11.45 -1.53
C ARG A 124 4.54 -12.62 -2.05
N GLU A 125 3.22 -12.49 -2.06
CA GLU A 125 2.28 -13.52 -2.54
C GLU A 125 2.02 -13.45 -4.06
N GLY A 126 2.74 -12.59 -4.78
CA GLY A 126 2.66 -12.51 -6.25
C GLY A 126 1.86 -11.34 -6.80
N PHE A 127 1.59 -10.31 -5.98
CA PHE A 127 1.01 -9.07 -6.47
C PHE A 127 1.96 -8.36 -7.43
N PRO A 128 1.50 -7.82 -8.58
CA PRO A 128 2.39 -7.20 -9.56
C PRO A 128 3.21 -6.04 -8.95
N PRO A 129 4.52 -5.96 -9.23
CA PRO A 129 5.40 -4.95 -8.64
C PRO A 129 5.03 -3.51 -8.99
N VAL A 130 4.29 -3.32 -10.10
CA VAL A 130 3.81 -2.00 -10.53
C VAL A 130 2.95 -1.34 -9.46
N TYR A 131 2.05 -2.08 -8.82
CA TYR A 131 1.18 -1.55 -7.76
C TYR A 131 1.95 -1.22 -6.48
N LEU A 132 3.00 -1.99 -6.16
CA LEU A 132 3.87 -1.69 -5.03
C LEU A 132 4.64 -0.39 -5.27
N VAL A 133 5.24 -0.23 -6.45
CA VAL A 133 5.98 0.99 -6.81
C VAL A 133 5.06 2.20 -6.85
N THR A 134 3.86 2.09 -7.46
CA THR A 134 2.86 3.17 -7.47
C THR A 134 2.37 3.50 -6.06
N GLY A 135 2.07 2.52 -5.23
CA GLY A 135 1.65 2.74 -3.84
C GLY A 135 2.75 3.41 -3.01
N ALA A 136 3.99 2.93 -3.13
CA ALA A 136 5.13 3.53 -2.45
C ALA A 136 5.38 4.98 -2.92
N SER A 137 5.29 5.25 -4.23
CA SER A 137 5.47 6.61 -4.76
C SER A 137 4.37 7.57 -4.29
N LEU A 138 3.11 7.11 -4.24
CA LEU A 138 2.01 7.88 -3.66
C LEU A 138 2.22 8.15 -2.18
N GLY A 139 2.67 7.16 -1.41
CA GLY A 139 2.99 7.32 0.02
C GLY A 139 4.09 8.36 0.24
N ILE A 140 5.19 8.27 -0.51
CA ILE A 140 6.30 9.23 -0.45
C ILE A 140 5.81 10.64 -0.83
N LEU A 141 5.02 10.77 -1.89
CA LEU A 141 4.47 12.04 -2.34
C LEU A 141 3.57 12.67 -1.27
N LEU A 142 2.76 11.86 -0.58
CA LEU A 142 1.90 12.31 0.49
C LEU A 142 2.70 12.78 1.71
N VAL A 143 3.77 12.07 2.07
CA VAL A 143 4.71 12.52 3.13
C VAL A 143 5.38 13.83 2.74
N LEU A 144 5.84 13.97 1.50
CA LEU A 144 6.46 15.18 1.01
C LEU A 144 5.49 16.38 1.03
N THR A 145 4.21 16.16 0.69
CA THR A 145 3.17 17.22 0.78
C THR A 145 2.93 17.69 2.21
N LEU A 146 3.13 16.83 3.20
CA LEU A 146 2.98 17.21 4.61
C LEU A 146 4.22 17.93 5.17
N LEU A 147 5.41 17.64 4.64
CA LEU A 147 6.68 18.18 5.15
C LEU A 147 7.13 19.45 4.42
N LEU A 148 6.78 19.61 3.14
CA LEU A 148 7.23 20.72 2.31
C LEU A 148 6.11 21.75 2.12
N THR A 149 6.51 23.01 2.00
CA THR A 149 5.59 24.07 1.57
C THR A 149 5.15 23.82 0.11
N PRO A 150 3.94 24.24 -0.29
CA PRO A 150 3.43 23.98 -1.65
C PRO A 150 4.37 24.48 -2.75
N GLU A 151 5.07 25.59 -2.53
CA GLU A 151 6.05 26.13 -3.48
C GLU A 151 7.26 25.22 -3.67
N GLN A 152 7.83 24.72 -2.58
CA GLN A 152 8.98 23.80 -2.62
C GLN A 152 8.61 22.47 -3.28
N LEU A 153 7.39 21.99 -3.07
CA LEU A 153 6.87 20.77 -3.66
C LEU A 153 6.71 20.88 -5.18
N ILE A 154 6.19 22.01 -5.68
CA ILE A 154 6.05 22.26 -7.12
C ILE A 154 7.43 22.34 -7.78
N ILE A 155 8.39 23.03 -7.19
CA ILE A 155 9.77 23.11 -7.70
C ILE A 155 10.42 21.73 -7.72
N GLY A 156 10.30 20.94 -6.67
CA GLY A 156 10.87 19.59 -6.59
C GLY A 156 10.27 18.65 -7.64
N LEU A 157 8.93 18.63 -7.79
CA LEU A 157 8.25 17.80 -8.79
C LEU A 157 8.59 18.20 -10.23
N THR A 158 8.71 19.49 -10.52
CA THR A 158 9.11 19.97 -11.85
C THR A 158 10.55 19.58 -12.18
N LEU A 159 11.48 19.69 -11.24
CA LEU A 159 12.87 19.24 -11.42
C LEU A 159 12.96 17.74 -11.66
N ILE A 160 12.26 16.93 -10.87
CA ILE A 160 12.19 15.48 -11.04
C ILE A 160 11.58 15.13 -12.40
N GLY A 161 10.50 15.79 -12.80
CA GLY A 161 9.86 15.60 -14.11
C GLY A 161 10.81 15.88 -15.25
N ILE A 162 11.55 17.00 -15.23
CA ILE A 162 12.55 17.35 -16.22
C ILE A 162 13.68 16.30 -16.26
N ALA A 163 14.18 15.86 -15.11
CA ALA A 163 15.20 14.83 -15.01
C ALA A 163 14.73 13.50 -15.63
N VAL A 164 13.52 13.04 -15.29
CA VAL A 164 12.94 11.80 -15.84
C VAL A 164 12.81 11.89 -17.37
N VAL A 165 12.29 12.99 -17.89
CA VAL A 165 12.17 13.22 -19.34
C VAL A 165 13.54 13.24 -20.01
N TYR A 166 14.52 13.89 -19.40
CA TYR A 166 15.89 13.95 -19.92
C TYR A 166 16.55 12.56 -19.98
N PHE A 167 16.49 11.81 -18.89
CA PHE A 167 17.02 10.43 -18.83
C PHE A 167 16.28 9.47 -19.76
N SER A 168 14.97 9.59 -19.88
CA SER A 168 14.14 8.79 -20.78
C SER A 168 14.53 9.03 -22.25
N LYS A 169 14.66 10.30 -22.65
CA LYS A 169 15.15 10.66 -24.02
C LYS A 169 16.55 10.14 -24.30
N ARG A 170 17.43 10.18 -23.30
CA ARG A 170 18.80 9.66 -23.44
C ARG A 170 18.81 8.14 -23.64
N LYS A 171 17.94 7.41 -22.94
CA LYS A 171 17.80 5.94 -23.07
C LYS A 171 17.26 5.54 -24.45
N ILE A 172 16.30 6.28 -24.98
CA ILE A 172 15.71 6.05 -26.30
C ILE A 172 16.75 6.32 -27.41
N LYS A 173 17.54 7.40 -27.32
CA LYS A 173 18.63 7.67 -28.27
C LYS A 173 19.68 6.56 -28.27
N GLY A 174 20.04 6.01 -27.09
CA GLY A 174 21.00 4.91 -27.00
C GLY A 174 20.50 3.59 -27.60
N THR A 175 19.19 3.32 -27.51
CA THR A 175 18.55 2.12 -28.07
C THR A 175 18.38 2.24 -29.59
N SER A 176 18.01 3.41 -30.10
CA SER A 176 17.87 3.66 -31.55
C SER A 176 19.21 3.52 -32.28
N GLY A 177 20.34 3.97 -31.66
CA GLY A 177 21.67 3.78 -32.21
C GLY A 177 22.12 2.32 -32.32
N LYS A 178 21.74 1.49 -31.33
CA LYS A 178 22.06 0.04 -31.34
C LYS A 178 21.25 -0.73 -32.38
N THR A 179 20.00 -0.37 -32.59
CA THR A 179 19.11 -1.02 -33.58
C THR A 179 19.60 -0.75 -35.00
N ASN A 180 20.01 0.49 -35.31
CA ASN A 180 20.56 0.82 -36.62
C ASN A 180 21.91 0.11 -36.91
N LEU A 181 22.77 -0.03 -35.90
CA LEU A 181 24.03 -0.76 -36.04
C LEU A 181 23.81 -2.28 -36.27
N ASN A 182 22.82 -2.87 -35.66
CA ASN A 182 22.45 -4.26 -35.84
C ASN A 182 21.82 -4.51 -37.23
N PHE A 183 20.99 -3.59 -37.72
CA PHE A 183 20.46 -3.66 -39.09
C PHE A 183 21.54 -3.57 -40.15
N ILE A 184 22.53 -2.67 -39.98
CA ILE A 184 23.67 -2.52 -40.89
C ILE A 184 24.54 -3.79 -40.86
N LYS A 185 24.78 -4.39 -39.69
CA LYS A 185 25.56 -5.64 -39.57
C LYS A 185 24.86 -6.83 -40.22
N ILE A 186 23.55 -6.93 -40.12
CA ILE A 186 22.75 -8.00 -40.77
C ILE A 186 22.76 -7.80 -42.30
N SER A 187 22.58 -6.56 -42.76
CA SER A 187 22.60 -6.24 -44.18
C SER A 187 23.96 -6.50 -44.83
N CYS A 188 25.10 -6.20 -44.17
CA CYS A 188 26.41 -6.53 -44.64
C CYS A 188 26.70 -8.04 -44.70
N LYS A 189 26.14 -8.82 -43.72
CA LYS A 189 26.31 -10.29 -43.71
C LYS A 189 25.47 -11.00 -44.77
N GLY A 190 24.31 -10.44 -45.13
CA GLY A 190 23.46 -10.98 -46.21
C GLY A 190 24.02 -10.77 -47.64
N LYS A 191 24.79 -9.73 -47.88
CA LYS A 191 25.43 -9.50 -49.19
C LYS A 191 26.62 -10.42 -49.48
N PHE A 192 27.19 -11.08 -48.47
CA PHE A 192 28.33 -11.98 -48.66
C PHE A 192 27.92 -13.43 -49.03
N ILE A 193 26.63 -13.79 -48.87
CA ILE A 193 26.13 -15.15 -49.12
C ILE A 193 25.56 -15.31 -50.56
N ILE A 194 25.39 -14.24 -51.30
CA ILE A 194 24.82 -14.31 -52.70
C ILE A 194 25.89 -14.31 -53.80
N ARG A 195 27.18 -14.48 -53.44
CA ARG A 195 28.31 -14.57 -54.40
C ARG A 195 29.14 -15.84 -54.20
N LEU A 196 28.50 -17.03 -54.17
CA LEU A 196 29.14 -18.34 -54.44
C LEU A 196 28.17 -19.20 -55.20
#